data_8802e2b91269ef9e8cac6a8f346107c3
#
_entry.id   8802e2b91269ef9e8cac6a8f346107c3
#
_cell.length_a   1.000
_cell.length_b   1.000
_cell.length_c   1.000
_cell.angle_alpha   90.00
_cell.angle_beta   90.00
_cell.angle_gamma   90.00
#
_symmetry.space_group_name_H-M   'P 1'
#
loop_
_entity.id
_entity.type
_entity.pdbx_description
1 polymer ?
#
loop_
_entity_poly.entity_id
_entity_poly.type
_entity_poly.pdbx_seq_one_letter_code
_entity_poly.pdbx_strand_id
1 'polypeptide(L)'
;MTDSTEPSADREKLAAIRAALPATRAGIYLNTGSAGPIPAESAAAMRQAEERELAIGRATRDAHEDLLDRMAEARGALAAVLGTDIDGIALTHSTTDGIGLAVGTLDWRPGDRALTTNHEHPGVLGPLAAVRDRHGIDVTVADVGDGGDDDRTLAALNRELAAGGVRLVAVSHVLWTTGALLPVAEIVRRAHAHGAIVVLDGAQAGGAIPLRVDDLGAEFYAVSGQKWLLGPEGTGALVVRRDVARASLPARRGYFSAATPYGVGREDLWPDARRFEVAGFHAPSVVGLARSAGWLAMHAGLPWAHERSGRLARSAAARLQGTPGVVLVTPPDRMGTLVTFRLSGWPAERVAEELARRVFAIVRSIPGIDAVRLSVGFFTSEEELARVLDAVAELARHTPASLPPRPAIEFVELPRS
;
A
#
# COMPACT_ATOMS: atom_id res chain seq x y z
N MET A 1 -15.26 -4.16 -33.71
CA MET A 1 -13.94 -3.49 -33.78
C MET A 1 -14.13 -2.15 -33.11
N THR A 2 -13.83 -2.07 -31.81
CA THR A 2 -13.83 -0.81 -31.04
C THR A 2 -12.52 -0.11 -31.34
N ASP A 3 -12.61 1.03 -32.00
CA ASP A 3 -11.51 1.92 -32.27
C ASP A 3 -10.90 2.33 -30.92
N SER A 4 -9.71 1.80 -30.59
CA SER A 4 -9.04 2.12 -29.33
C SER A 4 -8.51 3.55 -29.45
N THR A 5 -9.14 4.48 -28.76
CA THR A 5 -8.80 5.91 -28.74
C THR A 5 -7.47 6.21 -28.01
N GLU A 6 -6.70 5.20 -27.61
CA GLU A 6 -5.39 5.39 -26.97
C GLU A 6 -4.33 5.82 -28.00
N PRO A 7 -3.51 6.86 -27.67
CA PRO A 7 -2.37 7.23 -28.51
C PRO A 7 -1.42 6.04 -28.72
N SER A 8 -0.80 5.92 -29.90
CA SER A 8 0.12 4.80 -30.21
C SER A 8 1.28 4.70 -29.20
N ALA A 9 1.79 5.84 -28.73
CA ALA A 9 2.85 5.91 -27.73
C ALA A 9 2.46 5.30 -26.37
N ASP A 10 1.20 5.45 -25.94
CA ASP A 10 0.72 4.86 -24.69
C ASP A 10 0.57 3.33 -24.82
N ARG A 11 0.14 2.84 -25.96
CA ARG A 11 0.08 1.39 -26.22
C ARG A 11 1.46 0.74 -26.25
N GLU A 12 2.43 1.37 -26.89
CA GLU A 12 3.83 0.89 -26.92
C GLU A 12 4.43 0.90 -25.51
N LYS A 13 4.21 1.95 -24.73
CA LYS A 13 4.66 2.05 -23.34
C LYS A 13 4.00 0.98 -22.47
N LEU A 14 2.70 0.77 -22.58
CA LEU A 14 2.00 -0.30 -21.86
C LEU A 14 2.57 -1.68 -22.19
N ALA A 15 2.82 -1.95 -23.48
CA ALA A 15 3.40 -3.22 -23.92
C ALA A 15 4.80 -3.45 -23.30
N ALA A 16 5.66 -2.42 -23.29
CA ALA A 16 6.98 -2.49 -22.66
C ALA A 16 6.90 -2.74 -21.15
N ILE A 17 6.00 -2.04 -20.44
CA ILE A 17 5.74 -2.21 -19.02
C ILE A 17 5.25 -3.65 -18.72
N ARG A 18 4.29 -4.16 -19.48
CA ARG A 18 3.77 -5.52 -19.29
C ARG A 18 4.82 -6.58 -19.61
N ALA A 19 5.72 -6.33 -20.56
CA ALA A 19 6.87 -7.21 -20.82
C ALA A 19 7.83 -7.27 -19.60
N ALA A 20 8.01 -6.16 -18.90
CA ALA A 20 8.80 -6.08 -17.68
C ALA A 20 8.09 -6.66 -16.43
N LEU A 21 6.77 -6.90 -16.49
CA LEU A 21 5.94 -7.45 -15.40
C LEU A 21 5.36 -8.82 -15.78
N PRO A 22 6.13 -9.92 -15.79
CA PRO A 22 5.70 -11.22 -16.31
C PRO A 22 4.43 -11.78 -15.68
N ALA A 23 4.18 -11.50 -14.39
CA ALA A 23 2.99 -11.95 -13.66
C ALA A 23 1.67 -11.45 -14.29
N THR A 24 1.69 -10.35 -15.07
CA THR A 24 0.52 -9.85 -15.80
C THR A 24 0.07 -10.75 -16.94
N ARG A 25 0.86 -11.77 -17.28
CA ARG A 25 0.50 -12.79 -18.29
C ARG A 25 -0.23 -14.00 -17.68
N ALA A 26 -0.10 -14.20 -16.36
CA ALA A 26 -0.73 -15.34 -15.68
C ALA A 26 -2.23 -15.14 -15.44
N GLY A 27 -2.73 -13.91 -15.52
CA GLY A 27 -4.12 -13.56 -15.33
C GLY A 27 -4.34 -12.05 -15.36
N ILE A 28 -5.59 -11.63 -15.28
CA ILE A 28 -5.93 -10.20 -15.16
C ILE A 28 -5.62 -9.73 -13.75
N TYR A 29 -4.52 -8.99 -13.60
CA TYR A 29 -3.96 -8.65 -12.30
C TYR A 29 -4.61 -7.40 -11.70
N LEU A 30 -5.58 -7.60 -10.79
CA LEU A 30 -6.35 -6.54 -10.12
C LEU A 30 -6.27 -6.64 -8.59
N ASN A 31 -5.12 -7.09 -8.05
CA ASN A 31 -4.92 -7.23 -6.60
C ASN A 31 -3.60 -6.64 -6.09
N THR A 32 -3.11 -5.59 -6.73
CA THR A 32 -1.90 -4.84 -6.32
C THR A 32 -2.00 -4.33 -4.88
N GLY A 33 -3.21 -4.01 -4.41
CA GLY A 33 -3.44 -3.61 -3.02
C GLY A 33 -3.18 -4.72 -1.98
N SER A 34 -2.97 -5.98 -2.39
CA SER A 34 -2.45 -7.06 -1.54
C SER A 34 -0.96 -7.28 -1.80
N ALA A 35 -0.59 -7.57 -3.04
CA ALA A 35 0.79 -7.65 -3.53
C ALA A 35 0.81 -7.26 -5.00
N GLY A 36 1.78 -6.46 -5.42
CA GLY A 36 2.00 -6.04 -6.81
C GLY A 36 2.89 -7.02 -7.57
N PRO A 37 2.86 -7.02 -8.92
CA PRO A 37 3.75 -7.84 -9.73
C PRO A 37 5.18 -7.28 -9.66
N ILE A 38 6.14 -8.10 -9.27
CA ILE A 38 7.56 -7.70 -9.21
C ILE A 38 8.11 -7.53 -10.63
N PRO A 39 8.82 -6.42 -10.95
CA PRO A 39 9.53 -6.27 -12.21
C PRO A 39 10.61 -7.36 -12.41
N ALA A 40 10.73 -7.86 -13.63
CA ALA A 40 11.70 -8.91 -13.96
C ALA A 40 13.15 -8.50 -13.63
N GLU A 41 13.50 -7.23 -13.82
CA GLU A 41 14.83 -6.70 -13.47
C GLU A 41 15.05 -6.66 -11.95
N SER A 42 14.01 -6.38 -11.15
CA SER A 42 14.11 -6.42 -9.68
C SER A 42 14.35 -7.86 -9.21
N ALA A 43 13.60 -8.81 -9.75
CA ALA A 43 13.80 -10.23 -9.47
C ALA A 43 15.20 -10.74 -9.92
N ALA A 44 15.71 -10.24 -11.04
CA ALA A 44 17.08 -10.56 -11.50
C ALA A 44 18.13 -9.98 -10.54
N ALA A 45 17.97 -8.73 -10.10
CA ALA A 45 18.89 -8.10 -9.16
C ALA A 45 18.90 -8.82 -7.79
N MET A 46 17.74 -9.29 -7.33
CA MET A 46 17.66 -10.11 -6.11
C MET A 46 18.47 -11.41 -6.24
N ARG A 47 18.29 -12.14 -7.34
CA ARG A 47 19.06 -13.38 -7.60
C ARG A 47 20.56 -13.13 -7.66
N GLN A 48 21.00 -12.06 -8.32
CA GLN A 48 22.41 -11.67 -8.36
C GLN A 48 22.97 -11.37 -6.97
N ALA A 49 22.19 -10.73 -6.11
CA ALA A 49 22.60 -10.49 -4.73
C ALA A 49 22.72 -11.80 -3.93
N GLU A 50 21.78 -12.74 -4.07
CA GLU A 50 21.85 -14.07 -3.48
C GLU A 50 23.07 -14.87 -3.96
N GLU A 51 23.33 -14.87 -5.27
CA GLU A 51 24.49 -15.53 -5.87
C GLU A 51 25.81 -14.94 -5.35
N ARG A 52 25.87 -13.62 -5.19
CA ARG A 52 27.03 -12.93 -4.61
C ARG A 52 27.24 -13.34 -3.15
N GLU A 53 26.19 -13.37 -2.32
CA GLU A 53 26.28 -13.83 -0.93
C GLU A 53 26.78 -15.29 -0.84
N LEU A 54 26.32 -16.16 -1.74
CA LEU A 54 26.78 -17.54 -1.82
C LEU A 54 28.28 -17.65 -2.20
N ALA A 55 28.74 -16.76 -3.10
CA ALA A 55 30.11 -16.81 -3.60
C ALA A 55 31.15 -16.26 -2.61
N ILE A 56 30.83 -15.14 -1.93
CA ILE A 56 31.79 -14.42 -1.07
C ILE A 56 31.49 -14.51 0.42
N GLY A 57 30.31 -15.03 0.80
CA GLY A 57 29.83 -15.05 2.18
C GLY A 57 29.24 -13.70 2.63
N ARG A 58 28.63 -13.68 3.83
CA ARG A 58 27.95 -12.53 4.40
C ARG A 58 28.68 -11.87 5.58
N ALA A 59 29.76 -12.49 6.06
CA ALA A 59 30.45 -12.07 7.29
C ALA A 59 31.71 -11.23 7.02
N THR A 60 31.95 -10.84 5.77
CA THR A 60 33.08 -10.01 5.41
C THR A 60 32.73 -8.51 5.58
N ARG A 61 33.77 -7.69 5.78
CA ARG A 61 33.59 -6.23 5.82
C ARG A 61 32.97 -5.70 4.54
N ASP A 62 33.42 -6.18 3.39
CA ASP A 62 32.92 -5.76 2.08
C ASP A 62 31.42 -6.08 1.91
N ALA A 63 30.96 -7.26 2.41
CA ALA A 63 29.54 -7.61 2.38
C ALA A 63 28.68 -6.69 3.27
N HIS A 64 29.23 -6.27 4.42
CA HIS A 64 28.55 -5.32 5.30
C HIS A 64 28.48 -3.92 4.67
N GLU A 65 29.56 -3.42 4.11
CA GLU A 65 29.62 -2.12 3.41
C GLU A 65 28.67 -2.13 2.20
N ASP A 66 28.64 -3.20 1.40
CA ASP A 66 27.70 -3.37 0.29
C ASP A 66 26.24 -3.32 0.77
N LEU A 67 25.90 -3.97 1.90
CA LEU A 67 24.56 -3.88 2.48
C LEU A 67 24.17 -2.42 2.84
N LEU A 68 25.08 -1.68 3.46
CA LEU A 68 24.83 -0.27 3.82
C LEU A 68 24.59 0.60 2.58
N ASP A 69 25.35 0.37 1.51
CA ASP A 69 25.18 1.06 0.22
C ASP A 69 23.81 0.72 -0.40
N ARG A 70 23.39 -0.56 -0.38
CA ARG A 70 22.08 -1.00 -0.87
C ARG A 70 20.93 -0.39 -0.05
N MET A 71 21.11 -0.29 1.26
CA MET A 71 20.14 0.40 2.13
C MET A 71 20.04 1.89 1.78
N ALA A 72 21.16 2.56 1.48
CA ALA A 72 21.15 3.95 1.05
C ALA A 72 20.47 4.13 -0.32
N GLU A 73 20.74 3.25 -1.29
CA GLU A 73 20.05 3.22 -2.58
C GLU A 73 18.53 3.05 -2.42
N ALA A 74 18.10 2.12 -1.55
CA ALA A 74 16.69 1.87 -1.28
C ALA A 74 16.00 3.11 -0.67
N ARG A 75 16.66 3.77 0.31
CA ARG A 75 16.14 5.03 0.88
C ARG A 75 16.02 6.12 -0.18
N GLY A 76 17.02 6.29 -1.04
CA GLY A 76 16.99 7.27 -2.13
C GLY A 76 15.86 7.01 -3.14
N ALA A 77 15.65 5.77 -3.56
CA ALA A 77 14.57 5.39 -4.46
C ALA A 77 13.18 5.61 -3.83
N LEU A 78 13.03 5.25 -2.56
CA LEU A 78 11.78 5.47 -1.81
C LEU A 78 11.50 6.96 -1.60
N ALA A 79 12.52 7.77 -1.28
CA ALA A 79 12.39 9.20 -1.13
C ALA A 79 11.86 9.86 -2.41
N ALA A 80 12.36 9.44 -3.58
CA ALA A 80 11.89 9.92 -4.88
C ALA A 80 10.42 9.56 -5.15
N VAL A 81 9.97 8.34 -4.77
CA VAL A 81 8.58 7.90 -4.97
C VAL A 81 7.63 8.56 -3.98
N LEU A 82 8.06 8.76 -2.73
CA LEU A 82 7.21 9.27 -1.66
C LEU A 82 7.23 10.81 -1.54
N GLY A 83 8.10 11.49 -2.27
CA GLY A 83 8.21 12.95 -2.24
C GLY A 83 8.68 13.47 -0.89
N THR A 84 9.81 12.94 -0.42
CA THR A 84 10.49 13.35 0.83
C THR A 84 12.01 13.30 0.65
N ASP A 85 12.75 13.78 1.64
CA ASP A 85 14.20 13.66 1.69
C ASP A 85 14.65 12.25 2.11
N ILE A 86 15.85 11.83 1.66
CA ILE A 86 16.45 10.54 2.03
C ILE A 86 16.62 10.38 3.55
N ASP A 87 16.93 11.47 4.25
CA ASP A 87 17.08 11.50 5.71
C ASP A 87 15.74 11.28 6.45
N GLY A 88 14.61 11.45 5.75
CA GLY A 88 13.28 11.15 6.26
C GLY A 88 12.90 9.68 6.17
N ILE A 89 13.70 8.83 5.52
CA ILE A 89 13.36 7.42 5.27
C ILE A 89 14.06 6.49 6.27
N ALA A 90 13.28 5.69 6.98
CA ALA A 90 13.73 4.47 7.66
C ALA A 90 13.21 3.25 6.91
N LEU A 91 14.09 2.29 6.62
CA LEU A 91 13.69 1.00 6.07
C LEU A 91 12.98 0.16 7.14
N THR A 92 11.90 -0.48 6.77
CA THR A 92 11.10 -1.37 7.64
C THR A 92 10.75 -2.65 6.90
N HIS A 93 10.12 -3.61 7.59
CA HIS A 93 9.73 -4.87 6.99
C HIS A 93 8.29 -4.85 6.43
N SER A 94 7.50 -3.84 6.78
CA SER A 94 6.11 -3.64 6.32
C SER A 94 5.56 -2.31 6.82
N THR A 95 4.38 -1.90 6.31
CA THR A 95 3.59 -0.81 6.91
C THR A 95 3.30 -1.07 8.39
N THR A 96 2.91 -2.30 8.75
CA THR A 96 2.62 -2.67 10.15
C THR A 96 3.84 -2.48 11.05
N ASP A 97 5.03 -2.84 10.58
CA ASP A 97 6.28 -2.63 11.32
C ASP A 97 6.55 -1.13 11.51
N GLY A 98 6.42 -0.32 10.45
CA GLY A 98 6.57 1.12 10.53
C GLY A 98 5.58 1.78 11.50
N ILE A 99 4.30 1.40 11.44
CA ILE A 99 3.28 1.89 12.37
C ILE A 99 3.61 1.47 13.82
N GLY A 100 4.04 0.22 14.02
CA GLY A 100 4.44 -0.27 15.34
C GLY A 100 5.64 0.50 15.93
N LEU A 101 6.62 0.87 15.09
CA LEU A 101 7.74 1.72 15.47
C LEU A 101 7.26 3.13 15.86
N ALA A 102 6.39 3.74 15.05
CA ALA A 102 5.86 5.08 15.30
C ALA A 102 5.02 5.13 16.58
N VAL A 103 4.04 4.23 16.73
CA VAL A 103 3.16 4.14 17.91
C VAL A 103 3.97 3.86 19.19
N GLY A 104 4.99 2.99 19.10
CA GLY A 104 5.85 2.66 20.24
C GLY A 104 6.80 3.77 20.67
N THR A 105 6.92 4.86 19.90
CA THR A 105 7.81 5.99 20.23
C THR A 105 7.23 6.93 21.28
N LEU A 106 5.90 6.92 21.44
CA LEU A 106 5.24 7.78 22.44
C LEU A 106 5.43 7.24 23.85
N ASP A 107 5.69 8.14 24.78
CA ASP A 107 5.66 7.85 26.23
C ASP A 107 4.20 7.80 26.70
N TRP A 108 3.60 6.61 26.54
CA TRP A 108 2.22 6.35 26.87
C TRP A 108 1.96 6.26 28.36
N ARG A 109 0.86 6.84 28.84
CA ARG A 109 0.41 6.82 30.21
C ARG A 109 -1.02 6.30 30.31
N PRO A 110 -1.41 5.67 31.41
CA PRO A 110 -2.79 5.29 31.66
C PRO A 110 -3.73 6.51 31.51
N GLY A 111 -4.81 6.33 30.72
CA GLY A 111 -5.76 7.39 30.41
C GLY A 111 -5.41 8.24 29.18
N ASP A 112 -4.23 8.06 28.57
CA ASP A 112 -3.98 8.59 27.21
C ASP A 112 -4.93 7.95 26.21
N ARG A 113 -5.22 8.66 25.10
CA ARG A 113 -6.10 8.17 24.04
C ARG A 113 -5.39 8.12 22.70
N ALA A 114 -5.63 7.05 21.95
CA ALA A 114 -5.33 6.96 20.53
C ALA A 114 -6.64 6.99 19.74
N LEU A 115 -6.71 7.77 18.66
CA LEU A 115 -7.87 7.90 17.79
C LEU A 115 -7.59 7.23 16.43
N THR A 116 -8.55 6.45 15.96
CA THR A 116 -8.48 5.76 14.67
C THR A 116 -9.84 5.74 13.99
N THR A 117 -9.99 5.08 12.81
CA THR A 117 -11.26 4.99 12.10
C THR A 117 -11.80 3.57 12.05
N ASN A 118 -13.10 3.45 11.70
CA ASN A 118 -13.78 2.17 11.53
C ASN A 118 -13.35 1.38 10.27
N HIS A 119 -12.41 1.91 9.47
CA HIS A 119 -11.93 1.27 8.25
C HIS A 119 -10.45 0.90 8.28
N GLU A 120 -9.84 0.90 9.46
CA GLU A 120 -8.41 0.64 9.53
C GLU A 120 -8.06 -0.84 9.31
N HIS A 121 -6.91 -1.04 8.70
CA HIS A 121 -6.35 -2.36 8.50
C HIS A 121 -5.83 -2.94 9.83
N PRO A 122 -5.86 -4.27 10.04
CA PRO A 122 -5.23 -4.90 11.20
C PRO A 122 -3.79 -4.47 11.46
N GLY A 123 -3.07 -4.02 10.43
CA GLY A 123 -1.73 -3.45 10.53
C GLY A 123 -1.64 -2.12 11.30
N VAL A 124 -2.75 -1.40 11.44
CA VAL A 124 -2.91 -0.22 12.31
C VAL A 124 -3.47 -0.65 13.66
N LEU A 125 -4.54 -1.45 13.64
CA LEU A 125 -5.25 -1.84 14.86
C LEU A 125 -4.41 -2.71 15.80
N GLY A 126 -3.56 -3.59 15.26
CA GLY A 126 -2.67 -4.44 16.06
C GLY A 126 -1.67 -3.65 16.92
N PRO A 127 -0.86 -2.74 16.36
CA PRO A 127 -0.01 -1.84 17.15
C PRO A 127 -0.77 -1.01 18.19
N LEU A 128 -1.96 -0.48 17.85
CA LEU A 128 -2.80 0.25 18.82
C LEU A 128 -3.29 -0.65 19.96
N ALA A 129 -3.74 -1.86 19.65
CA ALA A 129 -4.13 -2.83 20.66
C ALA A 129 -2.96 -3.21 21.58
N ALA A 130 -1.77 -3.38 21.02
CA ALA A 130 -0.58 -3.72 21.81
C ALA A 130 -0.21 -2.63 22.83
N VAL A 131 -0.29 -1.35 22.47
CA VAL A 131 -0.03 -0.26 23.42
C VAL A 131 -1.17 -0.08 24.41
N ARG A 132 -2.43 -0.28 24.00
CA ARG A 132 -3.60 -0.32 24.89
C ARG A 132 -3.40 -1.35 25.99
N ASP A 133 -3.11 -2.57 25.63
CA ASP A 133 -2.98 -3.69 26.57
C ASP A 133 -1.76 -3.54 27.48
N ARG A 134 -0.69 -2.91 27.02
CA ARG A 134 0.55 -2.72 27.76
C ARG A 134 0.54 -1.50 28.68
N HIS A 135 -0.09 -0.41 28.25
CA HIS A 135 0.00 0.90 28.91
C HIS A 135 -1.33 1.39 29.51
N GLY A 136 -2.43 0.67 29.30
CA GLY A 136 -3.75 1.05 29.83
C GLY A 136 -4.29 2.34 29.19
N ILE A 137 -4.03 2.54 27.90
CA ILE A 137 -4.61 3.64 27.13
C ILE A 137 -5.95 3.25 26.54
N ASP A 138 -6.72 4.25 26.10
CA ASP A 138 -7.96 4.05 25.36
C ASP A 138 -7.72 4.15 23.84
N VAL A 139 -8.34 3.24 23.08
CA VAL A 139 -8.38 3.34 21.61
C VAL A 139 -9.80 3.68 21.19
N THR A 140 -9.96 4.89 20.68
CA THR A 140 -11.26 5.40 20.21
C THR A 140 -11.37 5.24 18.70
N VAL A 141 -12.51 4.75 18.23
CA VAL A 141 -12.80 4.52 16.80
C VAL A 141 -13.84 5.52 16.33
N ALA A 142 -13.46 6.42 15.42
CA ALA A 142 -14.39 7.34 14.77
C ALA A 142 -15.08 6.64 13.59
N ASP A 143 -16.42 6.78 13.51
CA ASP A 143 -17.20 6.32 12.35
C ASP A 143 -17.16 7.39 11.25
N VAL A 144 -16.39 7.14 10.21
CA VAL A 144 -16.23 8.01 9.04
C VAL A 144 -17.17 7.63 7.87
N GLY A 145 -18.13 6.73 8.09
CA GLY A 145 -19.01 6.22 7.05
C GLY A 145 -18.21 5.36 6.04
N ASP A 146 -18.38 5.63 4.75
CA ASP A 146 -17.58 5.00 3.68
C ASP A 146 -16.30 5.79 3.33
N GLY A 147 -16.08 6.95 3.97
CA GLY A 147 -14.97 7.87 3.72
C GLY A 147 -15.19 8.81 2.52
N GLY A 148 -16.38 8.82 1.92
CA GLY A 148 -16.69 9.64 0.76
C GLY A 148 -17.10 11.09 1.07
N ASP A 149 -17.43 11.37 2.32
CA ASP A 149 -17.86 12.69 2.81
C ASP A 149 -16.78 13.25 3.76
N ASP A 150 -16.05 14.27 3.28
CA ASP A 150 -14.98 14.92 4.05
C ASP A 150 -15.53 15.61 5.30
N ASP A 151 -16.70 16.28 5.21
CA ASP A 151 -17.29 17.01 6.35
C ASP A 151 -17.70 16.01 7.44
N ARG A 152 -18.33 14.91 7.09
CA ARG A 152 -18.65 13.80 8.01
C ARG A 152 -17.40 13.24 8.65
N THR A 153 -16.38 12.91 7.85
CA THR A 153 -15.09 12.36 8.31
C THR A 153 -14.44 13.31 9.32
N LEU A 154 -14.32 14.57 8.94
CA LEU A 154 -13.70 15.59 9.77
C LEU A 154 -14.51 15.91 11.03
N ALA A 155 -15.84 15.90 10.95
CA ALA A 155 -16.70 16.08 12.12
C ALA A 155 -16.60 14.93 13.12
N ALA A 156 -16.54 13.69 12.62
CA ALA A 156 -16.36 12.50 13.47
C ALA A 156 -15.03 12.55 14.23
N LEU A 157 -13.92 12.85 13.55
CA LEU A 157 -12.60 12.97 14.18
C LEU A 157 -12.53 14.16 15.15
N ASN A 158 -13.08 15.33 14.76
CA ASN A 158 -13.09 16.51 15.62
C ASN A 158 -13.86 16.30 16.93
N ARG A 159 -14.98 15.59 16.90
CA ARG A 159 -15.76 15.27 18.11
C ARG A 159 -14.88 14.54 19.14
N GLU A 160 -14.10 13.55 18.67
CA GLU A 160 -13.21 12.76 19.53
C GLU A 160 -11.98 13.56 19.99
N LEU A 161 -11.42 14.41 19.12
CA LEU A 161 -10.33 15.31 19.47
C LEU A 161 -10.76 16.34 20.53
N ALA A 162 -11.95 16.93 20.38
CA ALA A 162 -12.51 17.92 21.30
C ALA A 162 -12.83 17.34 22.68
N ALA A 163 -13.08 16.03 22.79
CA ALA A 163 -13.25 15.36 24.08
C ALA A 163 -11.93 15.30 24.91
N GLY A 164 -10.80 15.61 24.29
CA GLY A 164 -9.48 15.72 24.95
C GLY A 164 -8.77 14.39 25.16
N GLY A 165 -7.51 14.47 25.59
CA GLY A 165 -6.67 13.30 25.90
C GLY A 165 -6.13 12.53 24.71
N VAL A 166 -6.49 12.87 23.47
CA VAL A 166 -5.97 12.21 22.27
C VAL A 166 -4.52 12.64 22.06
N ARG A 167 -3.60 11.68 22.14
CA ARG A 167 -2.17 11.88 21.90
C ARG A 167 -1.71 11.43 20.54
N LEU A 168 -2.47 10.52 19.92
CA LEU A 168 -2.17 9.96 18.60
C LEU A 168 -3.43 9.85 17.77
N VAL A 169 -3.34 10.24 16.50
CA VAL A 169 -4.30 9.90 15.44
C VAL A 169 -3.59 8.95 14.49
N ALA A 170 -4.12 7.74 14.31
CA ALA A 170 -3.59 6.74 13.40
C ALA A 170 -4.67 6.37 12.37
N VAL A 171 -4.49 6.81 11.11
CA VAL A 171 -5.49 6.65 10.06
C VAL A 171 -4.87 6.32 8.71
N SER A 172 -5.62 5.61 7.88
CA SER A 172 -5.25 5.30 6.50
C SER A 172 -5.38 6.54 5.59
N HIS A 173 -4.42 6.72 4.66
CA HIS A 173 -4.52 7.74 3.62
C HIS A 173 -5.57 7.34 2.56
N VAL A 174 -5.58 6.06 2.16
CA VAL A 174 -6.60 5.44 1.33
C VAL A 174 -7.17 4.25 2.08
N LEU A 175 -8.48 4.24 2.31
CA LEU A 175 -9.17 3.17 3.02
C LEU A 175 -9.08 1.86 2.24
N TRP A 176 -8.52 0.83 2.85
CA TRP A 176 -8.31 -0.46 2.19
C TRP A 176 -9.61 -1.21 1.89
N THR A 177 -10.69 -0.86 2.56
CA THR A 177 -12.02 -1.45 2.41
C THR A 177 -12.80 -0.82 1.28
N THR A 178 -13.02 0.50 1.35
CA THR A 178 -13.85 1.23 0.40
C THR A 178 -13.07 1.83 -0.77
N GLY A 179 -11.75 2.01 -0.62
CA GLY A 179 -10.93 2.73 -1.59
C GLY A 179 -11.04 4.26 -1.50
N ALA A 180 -11.73 4.77 -0.48
CA ALA A 180 -11.87 6.21 -0.27
C ALA A 180 -10.54 6.87 0.08
N LEU A 181 -10.28 8.03 -0.50
CA LEU A 181 -9.15 8.91 -0.22
C LEU A 181 -9.54 9.89 0.87
N LEU A 182 -8.97 9.75 2.07
CA LEU A 182 -9.27 10.65 3.19
C LEU A 182 -8.57 12.02 3.05
N PRO A 183 -9.14 13.10 3.62
CA PRO A 183 -8.56 14.44 3.62
C PRO A 183 -7.43 14.55 4.67
N VAL A 184 -6.36 13.75 4.50
CA VAL A 184 -5.34 13.55 5.55
C VAL A 184 -4.59 14.80 5.94
N ALA A 185 -4.34 15.75 5.02
CA ALA A 185 -3.69 17.02 5.37
C ALA A 185 -4.54 17.84 6.35
N GLU A 186 -5.86 17.85 6.15
CA GLU A 186 -6.79 18.54 7.06
C GLU A 186 -6.95 17.78 8.38
N ILE A 187 -6.93 16.44 8.36
CA ILE A 187 -6.90 15.59 9.56
C ILE A 187 -5.65 15.91 10.39
N VAL A 188 -4.47 15.97 9.76
CA VAL A 188 -3.20 16.34 10.41
C VAL A 188 -3.31 17.71 11.07
N ARG A 189 -3.77 18.72 10.33
CA ARG A 189 -3.91 20.08 10.85
C ARG A 189 -4.82 20.14 12.09
N ARG A 190 -5.94 19.41 12.08
CA ARG A 190 -6.87 19.34 13.22
C ARG A 190 -6.30 18.59 14.40
N ALA A 191 -5.64 17.46 14.16
CA ALA A 191 -4.95 16.70 15.21
C ALA A 191 -3.90 17.57 15.91
N HIS A 192 -3.08 18.31 15.17
CA HIS A 192 -2.07 19.22 15.69
C HIS A 192 -2.69 20.36 16.54
N ALA A 193 -3.84 20.90 16.14
CA ALA A 193 -4.56 21.91 16.90
C ALA A 193 -4.98 21.42 18.31
N HIS A 194 -5.07 20.10 18.48
CA HIS A 194 -5.35 19.45 19.77
C HIS A 194 -4.11 18.81 20.42
N GLY A 195 -2.89 19.04 19.87
CA GLY A 195 -1.64 18.51 20.40
C GLY A 195 -1.41 17.02 20.15
N ALA A 196 -2.18 16.40 19.26
CA ALA A 196 -2.02 15.00 18.90
C ALA A 196 -1.00 14.82 17.75
N ILE A 197 -0.18 13.77 17.84
CA ILE A 197 0.71 13.30 16.78
C ILE A 197 -0.10 12.49 15.77
N VAL A 198 0.34 12.48 14.49
CA VAL A 198 -0.33 11.74 13.42
C VAL A 198 0.57 10.68 12.81
N VAL A 199 0.05 9.46 12.73
CA VAL A 199 0.63 8.35 11.96
C VAL A 199 -0.31 8.02 10.81
N LEU A 200 0.18 8.09 9.58
CA LEU A 200 -0.57 7.76 8.38
C LEU A 200 -0.19 6.37 7.85
N ASP A 201 -1.19 5.53 7.64
CA ASP A 201 -1.04 4.29 6.87
C ASP A 201 -1.11 4.62 5.37
N GLY A 202 0.03 4.58 4.71
CA GLY A 202 0.20 4.82 3.29
C GLY A 202 0.21 3.55 2.44
N ALA A 203 -0.15 2.39 2.99
CA ALA A 203 -0.07 1.10 2.30
C ALA A 203 -0.84 1.03 0.98
N GLN A 204 -1.89 1.81 0.82
CA GLN A 204 -2.70 1.87 -0.41
C GLN A 204 -2.47 3.17 -1.20
N ALA A 205 -1.56 4.05 -0.73
CA ALA A 205 -1.28 5.34 -1.36
C ALA A 205 0.14 5.42 -1.93
N GLY A 206 1.16 4.95 -1.19
CA GLY A 206 2.56 5.03 -1.60
C GLY A 206 2.83 4.26 -2.89
N GLY A 207 3.12 4.97 -3.97
CA GLY A 207 3.29 4.46 -5.33
C GLY A 207 1.99 4.34 -6.16
N ALA A 208 0.80 4.49 -5.53
CA ALA A 208 -0.50 4.33 -6.18
C ALA A 208 -1.12 5.65 -6.66
N ILE A 209 -0.88 6.73 -5.94
CA ILE A 209 -1.46 8.06 -6.19
C ILE A 209 -0.37 9.13 -6.18
N PRO A 210 -0.60 10.32 -6.77
CA PRO A 210 0.30 11.46 -6.61
C PRO A 210 0.49 11.78 -5.13
N LEU A 211 1.74 11.83 -4.68
CA LEU A 211 2.07 11.96 -3.27
C LEU A 211 3.35 12.77 -3.07
N ARG A 212 3.31 13.69 -2.13
CA ARG A 212 4.46 14.31 -1.48
C ARG A 212 4.21 14.24 0.02
N VAL A 213 4.88 13.28 0.68
CA VAL A 213 4.63 13.03 2.11
C VAL A 213 4.95 14.24 2.97
N ASP A 214 5.99 15.00 2.61
CA ASP A 214 6.38 16.21 3.34
C ASP A 214 5.28 17.28 3.39
N ASP A 215 4.44 17.36 2.34
CA ASP A 215 3.36 18.34 2.26
C ASP A 215 2.16 17.99 3.17
N LEU A 216 2.08 16.74 3.67
CA LEU A 216 1.01 16.30 4.56
C LEU A 216 1.19 16.77 6.00
N GLY A 217 2.42 17.05 6.43
CA GLY A 217 2.75 17.53 7.77
C GLY A 217 2.67 16.48 8.88
N ALA A 218 2.34 15.22 8.58
CA ALA A 218 2.29 14.14 9.56
C ALA A 218 3.67 13.81 10.14
N GLU A 219 3.71 13.35 11.38
CA GLU A 219 4.94 12.92 12.03
C GLU A 219 5.50 11.64 11.41
N PHE A 220 4.60 10.73 11.04
CA PHE A 220 4.95 9.42 10.52
C PHE A 220 4.05 9.02 9.35
N TYR A 221 4.67 8.40 8.33
CA TYR A 221 3.96 7.85 7.17
C TYR A 221 4.55 6.48 6.81
N ALA A 222 3.78 5.41 6.92
CA ALA A 222 4.28 4.06 6.72
C ALA A 222 3.78 3.43 5.41
N VAL A 223 4.67 2.73 4.69
CA VAL A 223 4.35 2.05 3.42
C VAL A 223 4.89 0.62 3.38
N SER A 224 4.31 -0.20 2.51
CA SER A 224 4.77 -1.58 2.23
C SER A 224 5.42 -1.68 0.86
N GLY A 225 6.55 -2.37 0.77
CA GLY A 225 7.28 -2.55 -0.48
C GLY A 225 6.55 -3.44 -1.49
N GLN A 226 5.89 -4.51 -1.02
CA GLN A 226 5.27 -5.51 -1.91
C GLN A 226 3.99 -5.05 -2.59
N LYS A 227 3.40 -3.91 -2.23
CA LYS A 227 2.14 -3.44 -2.83
C LYS A 227 2.40 -2.60 -4.07
N TRP A 228 2.11 -1.33 -3.99
CA TRP A 228 2.18 -0.39 -5.12
C TRP A 228 3.61 0.05 -5.48
N LEU A 229 4.58 -0.22 -4.60
CA LEU A 229 6.00 -0.07 -4.89
C LEU A 229 6.58 -1.24 -5.70
N LEU A 230 5.81 -2.31 -5.92
CA LEU A 230 6.14 -3.50 -6.70
C LEU A 230 7.41 -4.23 -6.23
N GLY A 231 7.78 -4.03 -4.97
CA GLY A 231 8.95 -4.65 -4.34
C GLY A 231 8.66 -6.04 -3.76
N PRO A 232 9.66 -6.69 -3.17
CA PRO A 232 9.49 -7.97 -2.50
C PRO A 232 8.74 -7.84 -1.17
N GLU A 233 8.13 -8.94 -0.73
CA GLU A 233 7.58 -9.06 0.62
C GLU A 233 8.67 -8.92 1.68
N GLY A 234 8.27 -8.56 2.90
CA GLY A 234 9.20 -8.32 3.99
C GLY A 234 9.97 -7.01 3.86
N THR A 235 9.49 -6.09 3.02
CA THR A 235 10.06 -4.74 2.86
C THR A 235 9.01 -3.65 3.03
N GLY A 236 9.46 -2.48 3.45
CA GLY A 236 8.64 -1.29 3.63
C GLY A 236 9.48 -0.09 4.02
N ALA A 237 8.82 1.00 4.31
CA ALA A 237 9.46 2.21 4.82
C ALA A 237 8.55 2.94 5.81
N LEU A 238 9.22 3.64 6.73
CA LEU A 238 8.61 4.66 7.58
C LEU A 238 9.23 6.00 7.22
N VAL A 239 8.42 6.92 6.70
CA VAL A 239 8.83 8.32 6.60
C VAL A 239 8.64 8.97 7.96
N VAL A 240 9.67 9.63 8.45
CA VAL A 240 9.67 10.33 9.73
C VAL A 240 10.00 11.79 9.50
N ARG A 241 9.14 12.69 9.95
CA ARG A 241 9.38 14.13 9.85
C ARG A 241 10.68 14.48 10.56
N ARG A 242 11.52 15.31 9.95
CA ARG A 242 12.92 15.57 10.37
C ARG A 242 13.06 16.04 11.82
N ASP A 243 12.18 16.93 12.28
CA ASP A 243 12.18 17.45 13.65
C ASP A 243 11.82 16.35 14.65
N VAL A 244 10.87 15.48 14.28
CA VAL A 244 10.44 14.32 15.08
C VAL A 244 11.56 13.27 15.14
N ALA A 245 12.23 12.99 14.03
CA ALA A 245 13.34 12.06 14.01
C ALA A 245 14.42 12.44 15.03
N ARG A 246 14.78 13.71 15.10
CA ARG A 246 15.80 14.18 16.05
C ARG A 246 15.38 14.10 17.52
N ALA A 247 14.09 14.37 17.79
CA ALA A 247 13.56 14.43 19.16
C ALA A 247 13.14 13.06 19.70
N SER A 248 12.86 12.09 18.82
CA SER A 248 12.27 10.81 19.20
C SER A 248 13.29 9.83 19.75
N LEU A 249 12.84 9.04 20.73
CA LEU A 249 13.55 7.87 21.23
C LEU A 249 12.78 6.62 20.81
N PRO A 250 13.18 5.93 19.73
CA PRO A 250 12.48 4.72 19.29
C PRO A 250 12.43 3.66 20.39
N ALA A 251 11.25 3.06 20.62
CA ALA A 251 11.07 2.01 21.62
C ALA A 251 11.86 0.73 21.27
N ARG A 252 12.09 0.50 19.99
CA ARG A 252 12.94 -0.59 19.50
C ARG A 252 14.16 0.00 18.84
N ARG A 253 15.32 -0.43 19.31
CA ARG A 253 16.63 -0.04 18.76
C ARG A 253 17.42 -1.29 18.44
N GLY A 254 18.28 -1.21 17.45
CA GLY A 254 19.11 -2.31 17.02
C GLY A 254 20.40 -1.84 16.36
N TYR A 255 21.07 -2.75 15.71
CA TYR A 255 22.39 -2.53 15.14
C TYR A 255 22.44 -1.34 14.16
N PHE A 256 21.39 -1.15 13.35
CA PHE A 256 21.36 -0.07 12.35
C PHE A 256 20.78 1.25 12.87
N SER A 257 20.25 1.29 14.11
CA SER A 257 19.68 2.51 14.70
C SER A 257 20.75 3.55 15.07
N ALA A 258 22.01 3.16 15.16
CA ALA A 258 23.11 4.01 15.61
C ALA A 258 24.33 3.90 14.70
N ALA A 259 25.09 5.00 14.60
CA ALA A 259 26.38 5.03 13.90
C ALA A 259 27.46 4.22 14.66
N THR A 260 27.36 4.18 15.98
CA THR A 260 28.25 3.42 16.87
C THR A 260 27.43 2.63 17.91
N PRO A 261 27.01 1.39 17.58
CA PRO A 261 26.05 0.65 18.41
C PRO A 261 26.74 -0.13 19.57
N TYR A 262 27.60 0.50 20.36
CA TYR A 262 28.38 -0.19 21.40
C TYR A 262 27.98 0.20 22.83
N GLY A 263 27.30 -0.72 23.50
CA GLY A 263 27.02 -0.67 24.93
C GLY A 263 25.80 0.14 25.32
N VAL A 264 25.15 -0.29 26.41
CA VAL A 264 23.95 0.38 26.93
C VAL A 264 24.27 1.80 27.39
N GLY A 265 23.49 2.78 26.85
CA GLY A 265 23.68 4.18 27.15
C GLY A 265 24.90 4.84 26.48
N ARG A 266 25.49 4.15 25.48
CA ARG A 266 26.60 4.64 24.67
C ARG A 266 26.27 4.60 23.17
N GLU A 267 25.02 4.38 22.83
CA GLU A 267 24.55 4.37 21.46
C GLU A 267 24.52 5.80 20.91
N ASP A 268 25.24 6.03 19.83
CA ASP A 268 25.18 7.27 19.07
C ASP A 268 24.11 7.11 17.97
N LEU A 269 22.85 7.38 18.35
CA LEU A 269 21.70 7.23 17.44
C LEU A 269 21.85 8.19 16.26
N TRP A 270 21.49 7.70 15.08
CA TRP A 270 21.41 8.55 13.89
C TRP A 270 20.54 9.79 14.17
N PRO A 271 20.95 10.98 13.67
CA PRO A 271 20.18 12.21 13.86
C PRO A 271 18.93 12.30 12.97
N ASP A 272 18.66 11.28 12.15
CA ASP A 272 17.62 11.20 11.13
C ASP A 272 16.77 9.93 11.29
N ALA A 273 15.93 9.63 10.28
CA ALA A 273 14.99 8.51 10.33
C ALA A 273 15.67 7.14 10.50
N ARG A 274 16.95 6.98 10.12
CA ARG A 274 17.71 5.73 10.31
C ARG A 274 17.72 5.22 11.74
N ARG A 275 17.51 6.08 12.74
CA ARG A 275 17.38 5.65 14.15
C ARG A 275 16.21 4.68 14.39
N PHE A 276 15.26 4.58 13.45
CA PHE A 276 14.16 3.63 13.47
C PHE A 276 14.49 2.30 12.77
N GLU A 277 15.64 2.17 12.12
CA GLU A 277 16.10 0.93 11.49
C GLU A 277 16.67 -0.01 12.55
N VAL A 278 16.00 -1.13 12.81
CA VAL A 278 16.39 -1.99 13.93
C VAL A 278 17.50 -2.98 13.52
N ALA A 279 17.20 -3.95 12.70
CA ALA A 279 18.14 -4.97 12.21
C ALA A 279 17.45 -5.97 11.27
N GLY A 280 18.23 -6.96 10.76
CA GLY A 280 17.69 -8.13 10.09
C GLY A 280 17.23 -7.87 8.66
N PHE A 281 17.86 -6.93 7.96
CA PHE A 281 17.56 -6.71 6.55
C PHE A 281 18.18 -7.83 5.70
N HIS A 282 17.34 -8.44 4.88
CA HIS A 282 17.74 -9.40 3.86
C HIS A 282 18.27 -8.64 2.64
N ALA A 283 19.57 -8.66 2.41
CA ALA A 283 20.21 -7.84 1.36
C ALA A 283 19.56 -8.00 -0.03
N PRO A 284 19.23 -9.21 -0.51
CA PRO A 284 18.53 -9.36 -1.78
C PRO A 284 17.17 -8.65 -1.81
N SER A 285 16.41 -8.65 -0.70
CA SER A 285 15.12 -7.95 -0.63
C SER A 285 15.30 -6.42 -0.64
N VAL A 286 16.33 -5.90 0.02
CA VAL A 286 16.67 -4.47 -0.02
C VAL A 286 17.02 -4.04 -1.44
N VAL A 287 17.84 -4.82 -2.15
CA VAL A 287 18.17 -4.63 -3.57
C VAL A 287 16.90 -4.64 -4.43
N GLY A 288 16.01 -5.62 -4.21
CA GLY A 288 14.74 -5.73 -4.90
C GLY A 288 13.84 -4.51 -4.70
N LEU A 289 13.75 -4.01 -3.45
CA LEU A 289 12.97 -2.80 -3.13
C LEU A 289 13.55 -1.54 -3.81
N ALA A 290 14.87 -1.33 -3.72
CA ALA A 290 15.54 -0.22 -4.38
C ALA A 290 15.30 -0.23 -5.89
N ARG A 291 15.45 -1.40 -6.50
CA ARG A 291 15.27 -1.57 -7.95
C ARG A 291 13.82 -1.36 -8.36
N SER A 292 12.85 -1.90 -7.61
CA SER A 292 11.42 -1.74 -7.91
C SER A 292 10.96 -0.28 -7.77
N ALA A 293 11.32 0.40 -6.69
CA ALA A 293 10.99 1.81 -6.50
C ALA A 293 11.65 2.69 -7.57
N GLY A 294 12.93 2.43 -7.91
CA GLY A 294 13.63 3.12 -8.99
C GLY A 294 13.00 2.85 -10.36
N TRP A 295 12.60 1.61 -10.64
CA TRP A 295 11.91 1.24 -11.87
C TRP A 295 10.55 1.97 -11.99
N LEU A 296 9.79 2.03 -10.91
CA LEU A 296 8.52 2.75 -10.87
C LEU A 296 8.72 4.25 -11.15
N ALA A 297 9.71 4.87 -10.50
CA ALA A 297 9.97 6.29 -10.64
C ALA A 297 10.50 6.67 -12.03
N MET A 298 11.45 5.90 -12.57
CA MET A 298 12.22 6.29 -13.76
C MET A 298 11.74 5.61 -15.04
N HIS A 299 11.37 4.31 -14.99
CA HIS A 299 10.98 3.55 -16.18
C HIS A 299 9.47 3.64 -16.44
N ALA A 300 8.63 3.34 -15.45
CA ALA A 300 7.19 3.56 -15.57
C ALA A 300 6.85 5.05 -15.63
N GLY A 301 7.47 5.85 -14.77
CA GLY A 301 7.22 7.27 -14.61
C GLY A 301 5.96 7.52 -13.79
N LEU A 302 6.13 8.04 -12.57
CA LEU A 302 5.04 8.24 -11.62
C LEU A 302 3.83 9.01 -12.18
N PRO A 303 4.01 10.15 -12.88
CA PRO A 303 2.86 10.90 -13.41
C PRO A 303 1.99 10.07 -14.34
N TRP A 304 2.60 9.36 -15.29
CA TRP A 304 1.87 8.50 -16.23
C TRP A 304 1.21 7.33 -15.52
N ALA A 305 1.92 6.68 -14.59
CA ALA A 305 1.39 5.55 -13.84
C ALA A 305 0.15 5.93 -13.01
N HIS A 306 0.21 7.08 -12.33
CA HIS A 306 -0.89 7.60 -11.51
C HIS A 306 -2.09 8.03 -12.36
N GLU A 307 -1.84 8.78 -13.43
CA GLU A 307 -2.91 9.24 -14.34
C GLU A 307 -3.65 8.04 -14.97
N ARG A 308 -2.89 7.07 -15.50
CA ARG A 308 -3.46 5.87 -16.12
C ARG A 308 -4.24 5.03 -15.12
N SER A 309 -3.67 4.69 -13.96
CA SER A 309 -4.37 3.90 -12.94
C SER A 309 -5.65 4.59 -12.48
N GLY A 310 -5.59 5.90 -12.21
CA GLY A 310 -6.74 6.67 -11.78
C GLY A 310 -7.83 6.77 -12.86
N ARG A 311 -7.46 6.95 -14.12
CA ARG A 311 -8.40 6.97 -15.25
C ARG A 311 -9.11 5.62 -15.41
N LEU A 312 -8.36 4.53 -15.37
CA LEU A 312 -8.92 3.17 -15.46
C LEU A 312 -9.82 2.84 -14.27
N ALA A 313 -9.41 3.21 -13.06
CA ALA A 313 -10.22 3.00 -11.86
C ALA A 313 -11.55 3.77 -11.90
N ARG A 314 -11.53 5.04 -12.32
CA ARG A 314 -12.78 5.83 -12.51
C ARG A 314 -13.68 5.23 -13.59
N SER A 315 -13.11 4.77 -14.71
CA SER A 315 -13.87 4.09 -15.77
C SER A 315 -14.54 2.81 -15.24
N ALA A 316 -13.81 2.01 -14.45
CA ALA A 316 -14.36 0.82 -13.81
C ALA A 316 -15.49 1.14 -12.82
N ALA A 317 -15.30 2.15 -11.96
CA ALA A 317 -16.31 2.59 -11.01
C ALA A 317 -17.59 3.06 -11.70
N ALA A 318 -17.46 3.90 -12.73
CA ALA A 318 -18.61 4.40 -13.51
C ALA A 318 -19.39 3.25 -14.17
N ARG A 319 -18.70 2.27 -14.76
CA ARG A 319 -19.35 1.11 -15.39
C ARG A 319 -20.02 0.20 -14.38
N LEU A 320 -19.38 -0.06 -13.23
CA LEU A 320 -19.97 -0.83 -12.13
C LEU A 320 -21.21 -0.15 -11.57
N GLN A 321 -21.18 1.16 -11.37
CA GLN A 321 -22.31 1.95 -10.89
C GLN A 321 -23.52 1.89 -11.86
N GLY A 322 -23.27 1.80 -13.17
CA GLY A 322 -24.31 1.64 -14.20
C GLY A 322 -24.77 0.19 -14.40
N THR A 323 -24.23 -0.79 -13.70
CA THR A 323 -24.58 -2.21 -13.85
C THR A 323 -25.72 -2.59 -12.88
N PRO A 324 -26.90 -2.99 -13.36
CA PRO A 324 -28.00 -3.41 -12.48
C PRO A 324 -27.56 -4.56 -11.54
N GLY A 325 -27.94 -4.45 -10.26
CA GLY A 325 -27.57 -5.43 -9.22
C GLY A 325 -26.19 -5.21 -8.59
N VAL A 326 -25.39 -4.27 -9.10
CA VAL A 326 -24.14 -3.85 -8.48
C VAL A 326 -24.36 -2.63 -7.59
N VAL A 327 -23.79 -2.66 -6.41
CA VAL A 327 -23.71 -1.52 -5.46
C VAL A 327 -22.25 -1.11 -5.38
N LEU A 328 -21.91 0.05 -5.93
CA LEU A 328 -20.57 0.62 -5.79
C LEU A 328 -20.38 1.06 -4.33
N VAL A 329 -19.29 0.60 -3.72
CA VAL A 329 -18.91 0.95 -2.33
C VAL A 329 -17.89 2.08 -2.31
N THR A 330 -17.01 2.11 -3.32
CA THR A 330 -16.04 3.21 -3.46
C THR A 330 -16.75 4.51 -3.81
N PRO A 331 -16.56 5.60 -3.02
CA PRO A 331 -17.13 6.91 -3.35
C PRO A 331 -16.42 7.49 -4.59
N PRO A 332 -17.14 7.77 -5.69
CA PRO A 332 -16.55 8.16 -6.97
C PRO A 332 -15.73 9.46 -6.90
N ASP A 333 -16.15 10.41 -6.07
CA ASP A 333 -15.50 11.72 -5.96
C ASP A 333 -14.27 11.71 -5.03
N ARG A 334 -14.10 10.64 -4.27
CA ARG A 334 -13.03 10.48 -3.28
C ARG A 334 -12.31 9.14 -3.46
N MET A 335 -11.90 8.83 -4.68
CA MET A 335 -11.25 7.55 -4.98
C MET A 335 -9.83 7.71 -5.54
N GLY A 336 -8.99 6.73 -5.25
CA GLY A 336 -7.71 6.51 -5.90
C GLY A 336 -7.80 5.41 -6.95
N THR A 337 -7.06 4.33 -6.72
CA THR A 337 -6.91 3.20 -7.64
C THR A 337 -7.66 1.94 -7.20
N LEU A 338 -8.28 1.96 -6.02
CA LEU A 338 -9.12 0.88 -5.51
C LEU A 338 -10.58 1.11 -5.92
N VAL A 339 -11.23 0.05 -6.40
CA VAL A 339 -12.65 0.07 -6.75
C VAL A 339 -13.33 -1.11 -6.05
N THR A 340 -14.19 -0.80 -5.09
CA THR A 340 -14.88 -1.79 -4.25
C THR A 340 -16.36 -1.77 -4.55
N PHE A 341 -16.97 -2.94 -4.73
CA PHE A 341 -18.39 -3.09 -5.04
C PHE A 341 -18.97 -4.34 -4.39
N ARG A 342 -20.29 -4.34 -4.24
CA ARG A 342 -21.08 -5.51 -3.87
C ARG A 342 -21.94 -5.94 -5.03
N LEU A 343 -22.23 -7.23 -5.13
CA LEU A 343 -23.16 -7.77 -6.09
C LEU A 343 -24.37 -8.35 -5.34
N SER A 344 -25.55 -7.81 -5.59
CA SER A 344 -26.78 -8.18 -4.89
C SER A 344 -27.07 -9.68 -5.01
N GLY A 345 -27.28 -10.33 -3.86
CA GLY A 345 -27.55 -11.76 -3.80
C GLY A 345 -26.32 -12.67 -3.97
N TRP A 346 -25.11 -12.10 -3.98
CA TRP A 346 -23.86 -12.84 -4.11
C TRP A 346 -22.94 -12.56 -2.91
N PRO A 347 -22.43 -13.60 -2.22
CA PRO A 347 -21.29 -13.41 -1.31
C PRO A 347 -20.05 -12.95 -2.08
N ALA A 348 -19.31 -11.99 -1.52
CA ALA A 348 -18.14 -11.41 -2.19
C ALA A 348 -17.06 -12.46 -2.54
N GLU A 349 -16.85 -13.44 -1.67
CA GLU A 349 -15.91 -14.55 -1.91
C GLU A 349 -16.31 -15.35 -3.16
N ARG A 350 -17.61 -15.64 -3.30
CA ARG A 350 -18.13 -16.36 -4.46
C ARG A 350 -17.97 -15.56 -5.75
N VAL A 351 -18.19 -14.25 -5.72
CA VAL A 351 -17.94 -13.38 -6.87
C VAL A 351 -16.47 -13.43 -7.27
N ALA A 352 -15.55 -13.30 -6.29
CA ALA A 352 -14.11 -13.37 -6.56
C ALA A 352 -13.70 -14.72 -7.18
N GLU A 353 -14.23 -15.84 -6.68
CA GLU A 353 -14.01 -17.17 -7.27
C GLU A 353 -14.52 -17.29 -8.70
N GLU A 354 -15.72 -16.78 -8.99
CA GLU A 354 -16.28 -16.86 -10.35
C GLU A 354 -15.49 -15.97 -11.32
N LEU A 355 -15.04 -14.79 -10.90
CA LEU A 355 -14.16 -13.95 -11.73
C LEU A 355 -12.82 -14.64 -12.01
N ALA A 356 -12.23 -15.28 -11.01
CA ALA A 356 -11.01 -16.05 -11.19
C ALA A 356 -11.21 -17.23 -12.17
N ARG A 357 -12.32 -17.96 -12.05
CA ARG A 357 -12.63 -19.13 -12.88
C ARG A 357 -13.04 -18.78 -14.31
N ARG A 358 -13.77 -17.67 -14.53
CA ARG A 358 -14.36 -17.31 -15.83
C ARG A 358 -13.44 -16.47 -16.70
N VAL A 359 -12.71 -15.55 -16.10
CA VAL A 359 -11.87 -14.59 -16.83
C VAL A 359 -10.44 -14.49 -16.33
N PHE A 360 -10.03 -15.40 -15.43
CA PHE A 360 -8.69 -15.43 -14.82
C PHE A 360 -8.33 -14.12 -14.10
N ALA A 361 -9.33 -13.47 -13.49
CA ALA A 361 -9.09 -12.24 -12.74
C ALA A 361 -8.59 -12.53 -11.34
N ILE A 362 -7.52 -11.85 -10.95
CA ILE A 362 -6.95 -11.88 -9.60
C ILE A 362 -7.51 -10.65 -8.86
N VAL A 363 -8.55 -10.85 -8.06
CA VAL A 363 -9.23 -9.82 -7.28
C VAL A 363 -9.25 -10.19 -5.80
N ARG A 364 -9.77 -9.31 -4.94
CA ARG A 364 -9.87 -9.60 -3.51
C ARG A 364 -11.29 -9.44 -2.99
N SER A 365 -11.77 -10.41 -2.19
CA SER A 365 -12.92 -10.25 -1.31
C SER A 365 -12.51 -9.51 -0.02
N ILE A 366 -13.39 -8.65 0.49
CA ILE A 366 -13.24 -7.91 1.74
C ILE A 366 -14.33 -8.39 2.70
N PRO A 367 -14.08 -9.41 3.54
CA PRO A 367 -15.12 -10.07 4.33
C PRO A 367 -15.86 -9.13 5.28
N GLY A 368 -15.16 -8.18 5.92
CA GLY A 368 -15.73 -7.26 6.90
C GLY A 368 -16.88 -6.39 6.38
N ILE A 369 -16.96 -6.19 5.05
CA ILE A 369 -18.03 -5.43 4.39
C ILE A 369 -18.73 -6.22 3.29
N ASP A 370 -18.41 -7.51 3.14
CA ASP A 370 -18.90 -8.41 2.08
C ASP A 370 -18.86 -7.77 0.68
N ALA A 371 -17.69 -7.34 0.26
CA ALA A 371 -17.46 -6.63 -1.01
C ALA A 371 -16.27 -7.18 -1.77
N VAL A 372 -16.26 -7.01 -3.09
CA VAL A 372 -15.12 -7.32 -3.97
C VAL A 372 -14.37 -6.04 -4.27
N ARG A 373 -13.04 -6.09 -4.18
CA ARG A 373 -12.15 -4.97 -4.46
C ARG A 373 -11.26 -5.28 -5.67
N LEU A 374 -11.30 -4.39 -6.64
CA LEU A 374 -10.36 -4.31 -7.75
C LEU A 374 -9.26 -3.31 -7.38
N SER A 375 -8.00 -3.71 -7.47
CA SER A 375 -6.84 -2.83 -7.28
C SER A 375 -6.24 -2.55 -8.66
N VAL A 376 -6.63 -1.45 -9.28
CA VAL A 376 -6.36 -1.14 -10.69
C VAL A 376 -4.97 -0.54 -10.85
N GLY A 377 -4.03 -1.32 -11.38
CA GLY A 377 -2.66 -0.90 -11.65
C GLY A 377 -2.50 -0.24 -13.03
N PHE A 378 -1.45 0.57 -13.20
CA PHE A 378 -1.11 1.22 -14.48
C PHE A 378 -0.79 0.23 -15.61
N PHE A 379 -0.46 -1.00 -15.28
CA PHE A 379 -0.17 -2.10 -16.20
C PHE A 379 -1.42 -2.88 -16.66
N THR A 380 -2.61 -2.56 -16.12
CA THR A 380 -3.87 -3.15 -16.55
C THR A 380 -4.24 -2.62 -17.93
N SER A 381 -4.65 -3.51 -18.88
CA SER A 381 -5.18 -3.06 -20.17
C SER A 381 -6.68 -2.76 -20.09
N GLU A 382 -7.17 -1.92 -20.99
CA GLU A 382 -8.59 -1.61 -21.11
C GLU A 382 -9.41 -2.85 -21.45
N GLU A 383 -8.86 -3.74 -22.29
CA GLU A 383 -9.52 -4.99 -22.68
C GLU A 383 -9.63 -5.96 -21.50
N GLU A 384 -8.59 -6.08 -20.68
CA GLU A 384 -8.62 -6.89 -19.46
C GLU A 384 -9.67 -6.37 -18.49
N LEU A 385 -9.68 -5.05 -18.27
CA LEU A 385 -10.64 -4.42 -17.39
C LEU A 385 -12.07 -4.60 -17.91
N ALA A 386 -12.30 -4.41 -19.22
CA ALA A 386 -13.59 -4.62 -19.85
C ALA A 386 -14.09 -6.06 -19.66
N ARG A 387 -13.23 -7.06 -19.86
CA ARG A 387 -13.58 -8.49 -19.65
C ARG A 387 -14.02 -8.78 -18.21
N VAL A 388 -13.36 -8.18 -17.21
CA VAL A 388 -13.76 -8.36 -15.81
C VAL A 388 -15.10 -7.70 -15.55
N LEU A 389 -15.33 -6.49 -16.06
CA LEU A 389 -16.58 -5.76 -15.88
C LEU A 389 -17.75 -6.44 -16.63
N ASP A 390 -17.50 -7.03 -17.82
CA ASP A 390 -18.48 -7.88 -18.54
C ASP A 390 -18.84 -9.12 -17.72
N ALA A 391 -17.85 -9.77 -17.10
CA ALA A 391 -18.10 -10.92 -16.25
C ALA A 391 -18.91 -10.54 -15.00
N VAL A 392 -18.65 -9.37 -14.38
CA VAL A 392 -19.49 -8.87 -13.28
C VAL A 392 -20.92 -8.63 -13.75
N ALA A 393 -21.12 -8.01 -14.92
CA ALA A 393 -22.43 -7.75 -15.48
C ALA A 393 -23.17 -9.06 -15.81
N GLU A 394 -22.46 -10.11 -16.24
CA GLU A 394 -23.05 -11.43 -16.44
C GLU A 394 -23.46 -12.07 -15.11
N LEU A 395 -22.61 -12.06 -14.09
CA LEU A 395 -22.96 -12.56 -12.77
C LEU A 395 -24.19 -11.85 -12.20
N ALA A 396 -24.31 -10.54 -12.45
CA ALA A 396 -25.45 -9.73 -11.98
C ALA A 396 -26.81 -10.15 -12.54
N ARG A 397 -26.84 -10.85 -13.67
CA ARG A 397 -28.08 -11.39 -14.29
C ARG A 397 -28.54 -12.70 -13.68
N HIS A 398 -27.74 -13.29 -12.80
CA HIS A 398 -27.95 -14.59 -12.22
C HIS A 398 -27.90 -14.55 -10.69
N THR A 399 -28.38 -15.60 -10.06
CA THR A 399 -28.04 -15.93 -8.68
C THR A 399 -26.96 -17.02 -8.66
N PRO A 400 -26.29 -17.28 -7.55
CA PRO A 400 -25.35 -18.41 -7.46
C PRO A 400 -25.94 -19.76 -7.89
N ALA A 401 -27.25 -19.94 -7.67
CA ALA A 401 -27.96 -21.19 -8.01
C ALA A 401 -28.38 -21.27 -9.50
N SER A 402 -28.62 -20.12 -10.14
CA SER A 402 -29.07 -20.06 -11.55
C SER A 402 -27.94 -19.80 -12.54
N LEU A 403 -26.70 -19.65 -12.06
CA LEU A 403 -25.56 -19.35 -12.91
C LEU A 403 -25.28 -20.52 -13.87
N PRO A 404 -25.22 -20.27 -15.19
CA PRO A 404 -24.89 -21.31 -16.16
C PRO A 404 -23.50 -21.93 -15.86
N PRO A 405 -23.35 -23.25 -16.12
CA PRO A 405 -22.05 -23.88 -16.00
C PRO A 405 -21.02 -23.15 -16.87
N ARG A 406 -19.79 -23.17 -16.44
CA ARG A 406 -18.68 -22.59 -17.19
C ARG A 406 -18.60 -23.20 -18.58
N PRO A 407 -18.38 -22.41 -19.65
CA PRO A 407 -18.06 -22.98 -20.97
C PRO A 407 -16.83 -23.90 -20.80
N ALA A 408 -16.92 -25.10 -21.40
CA ALA A 408 -15.77 -26.01 -21.43
C ALA A 408 -14.60 -25.31 -22.14
N ILE A 409 -13.42 -25.34 -21.56
CA ILE A 409 -12.20 -24.93 -22.26
C ILE A 409 -11.86 -26.09 -23.19
N GLU A 410 -12.13 -25.95 -24.49
CA GLU A 410 -11.60 -26.86 -25.50
C GLU A 410 -10.10 -26.57 -25.65
N PHE A 411 -9.28 -27.48 -25.18
CA PHE A 411 -7.87 -27.46 -25.53
C PHE A 411 -7.71 -27.84 -26.97
N VAL A 412 -7.39 -26.88 -27.84
CA VAL A 412 -6.95 -27.19 -29.20
C VAL A 412 -5.55 -27.78 -29.08
N GLU A 413 -5.41 -29.08 -29.33
CA GLU A 413 -4.10 -29.70 -29.48
C GLU A 413 -3.37 -28.97 -30.62
N LEU A 414 -2.29 -28.29 -30.31
CA LEU A 414 -1.41 -27.74 -31.33
C LEU A 414 -0.77 -28.94 -32.06
N PRO A 415 -0.74 -28.95 -33.41
CA PRO A 415 -0.05 -29.99 -34.12
C PRO A 415 1.39 -30.08 -33.66
N ARG A 416 1.83 -31.27 -33.25
CA ARG A 416 3.22 -31.57 -32.91
C ARG A 416 4.07 -31.32 -34.16
N SER A 417 4.88 -30.29 -34.16
CA SER A 417 5.91 -30.02 -35.18
C SER A 417 7.11 -30.93 -34.98
#